data_08b712a26bafa6877ea6ddd40c4a7ba2
#
_entry.id   08b712a26bafa6877ea6ddd40c4a7ba2
#
_cell.length_a   1.000
_cell.length_b   1.000
_cell.length_c   1.000
_cell.angle_alpha   90.00
_cell.angle_beta   90.00
_cell.angle_gamma   90.00
#
_symmetry.space_group_name_H-M   'P 1'
#
loop_
_entity.id
_entity.type
_entity.pdbx_description
1 polymer ?
#
loop_
_entity_poly.entity_id
_entity_poly.type
_entity_poly.pdbx_seq_one_letter_code
_entity_poly.pdbx_strand_id
1 'polypeptide(L)'
;MKDQKAENLLNLALSVPEEERKQTGELDVGYDRETRTWELIVKYSGDLAGIVREQFPEAELKELSGGFGILTVPEEEVPGILELKEIEYAEKPKRLFFAINQAKAASCLTLVQQGPEGLTGRGVLVGILDSGIDYF
;
A
#
# COMPACT_ATOMS: atom_id res chain seq x y z
N MET A 1 10.46 19.16 6.59
CA MET A 1 11.20 18.41 7.65
C MET A 1 10.84 16.95 7.46
N LYS A 2 11.80 16.03 7.41
CA LYS A 2 11.46 14.60 7.29
C LYS A 2 10.81 14.14 8.58
N ASP A 3 9.57 13.69 8.52
CA ASP A 3 8.92 13.07 9.67
C ASP A 3 9.50 11.65 9.86
N GLN A 4 9.91 11.32 11.08
CA GLN A 4 10.47 10.00 11.37
C GLN A 4 9.43 8.88 11.35
N LYS A 5 8.16 9.23 11.51
CA LYS A 5 7.03 8.29 11.46
C LYS A 5 6.59 7.98 10.03
N ALA A 6 6.89 8.85 9.08
CA ALA A 6 6.53 8.65 7.68
C ALA A 6 7.61 7.88 6.92
N GLU A 7 7.17 6.95 6.08
CA GLU A 7 8.05 6.25 5.13
C GLU A 7 8.83 7.25 4.26
N ASN A 8 10.04 6.89 3.84
CA ASN A 8 10.88 7.76 3.02
C ASN A 8 10.23 8.19 1.69
N LEU A 9 9.50 7.28 1.03
CA LEU A 9 8.78 7.60 -0.21
C LEU A 9 7.59 8.54 0.03
N LEU A 10 6.89 8.39 1.16
CA LEU A 10 5.84 9.32 1.56
C LEU A 10 6.41 10.71 1.85
N ASN A 11 7.49 10.78 2.64
CA ASN A 11 8.19 12.04 2.89
C ASN A 11 8.65 12.73 1.61
N LEU A 12 9.17 11.96 0.65
CA LEU A 12 9.57 12.48 -0.64
C LEU A 12 8.37 12.97 -1.44
N ALA A 13 7.29 12.19 -1.50
CA ALA A 13 6.07 12.55 -2.21
C ALA A 13 5.45 13.85 -1.69
N LEU A 14 5.42 14.05 -0.37
CA LEU A 14 4.92 15.28 0.25
C LEU A 14 5.84 16.49 0.04
N SER A 15 7.12 16.27 -0.22
CA SER A 15 8.10 17.36 -0.43
C SER A 15 8.21 17.82 -1.90
N VAL A 16 7.64 17.06 -2.84
CA VAL A 16 7.74 17.30 -4.29
C VAL A 16 6.41 17.86 -4.81
N PRO A 17 6.42 18.90 -5.66
CA PRO A 17 5.21 19.43 -6.30
C PRO A 17 4.46 18.36 -7.08
N GLU A 18 3.13 18.45 -7.12
CA GLU A 18 2.26 17.48 -7.81
C GLU A 18 2.68 17.21 -9.25
N GLU A 19 3.08 18.26 -10.00
CA GLU A 19 3.50 18.12 -11.39
C GLU A 19 4.77 17.27 -11.57
N GLU A 20 5.66 17.26 -10.60
CA GLU A 20 6.85 16.42 -10.61
C GLU A 20 6.54 15.00 -10.14
N ARG A 21 5.62 14.83 -9.19
CA ARG A 21 5.15 13.49 -8.75
C ARG A 21 4.59 12.67 -9.89
N LYS A 22 3.86 13.30 -10.82
CA LYS A 22 3.28 12.64 -12.01
C LYS A 22 4.30 11.97 -12.91
N GLN A 23 5.53 12.47 -12.93
CA GLN A 23 6.59 11.96 -13.80
C GLN A 23 7.19 10.65 -13.29
N THR A 24 7.04 10.38 -12.02
CA THR A 24 7.54 9.17 -11.38
C THR A 24 6.35 8.33 -10.91
N GLY A 25 5.97 7.31 -11.66
CA GLY A 25 4.81 6.48 -11.35
C GLY A 25 4.76 5.85 -9.95
N GLU A 26 5.81 6.03 -9.14
CA GLU A 26 5.90 5.54 -7.76
C GLU A 26 5.45 6.58 -6.72
N LEU A 27 5.74 7.86 -6.92
CA LEU A 27 5.47 8.89 -5.90
C LEU A 27 3.98 9.23 -5.79
N ASP A 28 3.22 9.02 -6.83
CA ASP A 28 1.81 9.37 -6.93
C ASP A 28 0.84 8.23 -6.53
N VAL A 29 1.38 7.07 -6.17
CA VAL A 29 0.57 5.93 -5.72
C VAL A 29 -0.09 6.25 -4.40
N GLY A 30 -1.42 6.10 -4.33
CA GLY A 30 -2.22 6.43 -3.16
C GLY A 30 -2.71 7.89 -3.12
N TYR A 31 -2.39 8.70 -4.13
CA TYR A 31 -2.91 10.06 -4.24
C TYR A 31 -4.07 10.14 -5.23
N ASP A 32 -5.21 10.61 -4.75
CA ASP A 32 -6.36 10.95 -5.58
C ASP A 32 -6.33 12.46 -5.89
N ARG A 33 -6.25 12.77 -7.18
CA ARG A 33 -6.15 14.16 -7.67
C ARG A 33 -7.48 14.89 -7.69
N GLU A 34 -8.58 14.16 -7.86
CA GLU A 34 -9.91 14.78 -7.92
C GLU A 34 -10.31 15.30 -6.55
N THR A 35 -10.05 14.52 -5.52
CA THR A 35 -10.35 14.87 -4.12
C THR A 35 -9.17 15.51 -3.39
N ARG A 36 -7.96 15.47 -3.97
CA ARG A 36 -6.70 15.92 -3.35
C ARG A 36 -6.41 15.23 -2.02
N THR A 37 -6.71 13.92 -1.97
CA THR A 37 -6.51 13.11 -0.78
C THR A 37 -5.43 12.06 -0.98
N TRP A 38 -4.76 11.71 0.12
CA TRP A 38 -3.86 10.59 0.22
C TRP A 38 -4.56 9.40 0.88
N GLU A 39 -4.37 8.22 0.32
CA GLU A 39 -4.63 6.96 1.01
C GLU A 39 -3.33 6.47 1.63
N LEU A 40 -3.29 6.34 2.94
CA LEU A 40 -2.12 5.95 3.72
C LEU A 40 -2.41 4.66 4.49
N ILE A 41 -1.41 3.80 4.58
CA ILE A 41 -1.43 2.66 5.50
C ILE A 41 -0.76 3.13 6.79
N VAL A 42 -1.49 3.07 7.89
CA VAL A 42 -0.99 3.53 9.19
C VAL A 42 -0.90 2.38 10.20
N LYS A 43 0.16 2.39 10.98
CA LYS A 43 0.30 1.63 12.21
C LYS A 43 0.04 2.58 13.36
N TYR A 44 -0.87 2.22 14.26
CA TYR A 44 -1.28 3.10 15.34
C TYR A 44 -1.61 2.35 16.61
N SER A 45 -1.70 3.10 17.72
CA SER A 45 -2.14 2.63 19.04
C SER A 45 -3.14 3.61 19.65
N GLY A 46 -3.95 3.14 20.58
CA GLY A 46 -4.99 3.98 21.23
C GLY A 46 -6.21 4.23 20.36
N ASP A 47 -6.97 5.29 20.67
CA ASP A 47 -8.22 5.65 19.98
C ASP A 47 -7.97 6.66 18.86
N LEU A 48 -7.27 6.22 17.81
CA LEU A 48 -7.04 7.04 16.63
C LEU A 48 -8.36 7.40 15.92
N ALA A 49 -9.32 6.48 15.89
CA ALA A 49 -10.60 6.70 15.21
C ALA A 49 -11.40 7.85 15.82
N GLY A 50 -11.43 7.94 17.17
CA GLY A 50 -12.06 9.06 17.88
C GLY A 50 -11.37 10.39 17.58
N ILE A 51 -10.03 10.42 17.62
CA ILE A 51 -9.24 11.63 17.36
C ILE A 51 -9.40 12.11 15.92
N VAL A 52 -9.32 11.22 14.93
CA VAL A 52 -9.51 11.57 13.52
C VAL A 52 -10.89 12.18 13.30
N ARG A 53 -11.94 11.56 13.82
CA ARG A 53 -13.31 12.07 13.69
C ARG A 53 -13.51 13.45 14.32
N GLU A 54 -12.83 13.74 15.43
CA GLU A 54 -12.98 15.00 16.16
C GLU A 54 -12.14 16.13 15.55
N GLN A 55 -10.90 15.85 15.19
CA GLN A 55 -9.92 16.87 14.79
C GLN A 55 -9.74 17.01 13.28
N PHE A 56 -10.05 15.95 12.51
CA PHE A 56 -9.86 15.88 11.06
C PHE A 56 -11.15 15.38 10.38
N PRO A 57 -12.22 16.17 10.34
CA PRO A 57 -13.54 15.71 9.90
C PRO A 57 -13.59 15.32 8.42
N GLU A 58 -12.63 15.76 7.60
CA GLU A 58 -12.50 15.38 6.18
C GLU A 58 -11.67 14.11 5.97
N ALA A 59 -11.00 13.63 7.03
CA ALA A 59 -10.25 12.39 6.98
C ALA A 59 -11.12 11.20 7.37
N GLU A 60 -10.89 10.06 6.75
CA GLU A 60 -11.58 8.81 7.03
C GLU A 60 -10.57 7.72 7.43
N LEU A 61 -10.79 7.08 8.58
CA LEU A 61 -10.01 5.94 9.03
C LEU A 61 -10.82 4.65 8.91
N LYS A 62 -10.33 3.72 8.09
CA LYS A 62 -10.80 2.34 8.04
C LYS A 62 -9.89 1.47 8.89
N GLU A 63 -10.39 1.04 10.03
CA GLU A 63 -9.63 0.20 10.95
C GLU A 63 -9.41 -1.22 10.40
N LEU A 64 -8.19 -1.73 10.58
CA LEU A 64 -7.80 -3.09 10.26
C LEU A 64 -7.36 -3.82 11.54
N SER A 65 -7.17 -5.12 11.45
CA SER A 65 -6.68 -5.91 12.59
C SER A 65 -5.23 -5.57 12.95
N GLY A 66 -4.86 -5.79 14.21
CA GLY A 66 -3.48 -5.68 14.67
C GLY A 66 -2.97 -4.24 14.83
N GLY A 67 -3.85 -3.24 14.99
CA GLY A 67 -3.46 -1.83 15.13
C GLY A 67 -2.97 -1.20 13.83
N PHE A 68 -3.49 -1.68 12.69
CA PHE A 68 -3.31 -1.06 11.39
C PHE A 68 -4.61 -0.40 10.92
N GLY A 69 -4.49 0.53 9.99
CA GLY A 69 -5.62 1.17 9.35
C GLY A 69 -5.28 1.72 7.98
N ILE A 70 -6.31 1.95 7.18
CA ILE A 70 -6.23 2.72 5.95
C ILE A 70 -6.81 4.09 6.26
N LEU A 71 -6.02 5.12 6.09
CA LEU A 71 -6.38 6.50 6.36
C LEU A 71 -6.46 7.27 5.04
N THR A 72 -7.66 7.73 4.70
CA THR A 72 -7.87 8.68 3.59
C THR A 72 -7.87 10.08 4.17
N VAL A 73 -7.00 10.96 3.69
CA VAL A 73 -6.77 12.27 4.31
C VAL A 73 -6.44 13.33 3.26
N PRO A 74 -6.98 14.56 3.37
CA PRO A 74 -6.57 15.69 2.54
C PRO A 74 -5.06 15.93 2.62
N GLU A 75 -4.42 16.25 1.50
CA GLU A 75 -2.96 16.44 1.42
C GLU A 75 -2.44 17.46 2.45
N GLU A 76 -3.18 18.51 2.68
CA GLU A 76 -2.83 19.58 3.63
C GLU A 76 -2.93 19.16 5.10
N GLU A 77 -3.71 18.14 5.42
CA GLU A 77 -3.88 17.62 6.79
C GLU A 77 -2.87 16.51 7.14
N VAL A 78 -2.20 15.92 6.14
CA VAL A 78 -1.23 14.83 6.36
C VAL A 78 -0.17 15.18 7.41
N PRO A 79 0.47 16.35 7.39
CA PRO A 79 1.46 16.71 8.41
C PRO A 79 0.88 16.74 9.82
N GLY A 80 -0.32 17.29 9.99
CA GLY A 80 -0.99 17.37 11.30
C GLY A 80 -1.34 15.99 11.87
N ILE A 81 -1.80 15.08 11.02
CA ILE A 81 -2.10 13.71 11.42
C ILE A 81 -0.84 12.94 11.80
N LEU A 82 0.26 13.11 11.08
CA LEU A 82 1.53 12.46 11.40
C LEU A 82 2.11 12.91 12.76
N GLU A 83 1.78 14.12 13.24
CA GLU A 83 2.19 14.59 14.56
C GLU A 83 1.45 13.91 15.71
N LEU A 84 0.30 13.27 15.47
CA LEU A 84 -0.46 12.58 16.50
C LEU A 84 0.39 11.49 17.16
N LYS A 85 0.37 11.45 18.51
CA LYS A 85 1.15 10.46 19.27
C LYS A 85 0.66 9.02 19.06
N GLU A 86 -0.58 8.86 18.66
CA GLU A 86 -1.22 7.58 18.35
C GLU A 86 -0.68 6.96 17.06
N ILE A 87 -0.18 7.76 16.12
CA ILE A 87 0.47 7.27 14.90
C ILE A 87 1.90 6.82 15.25
N GLU A 88 2.18 5.55 15.03
CA GLU A 88 3.50 4.97 15.17
C GLU A 88 4.29 5.03 13.85
N TYR A 89 3.60 4.76 12.75
CA TYR A 89 4.17 4.75 11.42
C TYR A 89 3.11 4.95 10.35
N ALA A 90 3.46 5.60 9.25
CA ALA A 90 2.61 5.79 8.08
C ALA A 90 3.41 5.56 6.80
N GLU A 91 2.82 4.83 5.87
CA GLU A 91 3.37 4.63 4.53
C GLU A 91 2.28 4.82 3.47
N LYS A 92 2.70 5.18 2.27
CA LYS A 92 1.82 5.19 1.12
C LYS A 92 1.69 3.78 0.52
N PRO A 93 0.58 3.46 -0.17
CA PRO A 93 0.45 2.20 -0.90
C PRO A 93 1.59 2.00 -1.91
N LYS A 94 1.88 0.75 -2.23
CA LYS A 94 2.88 0.35 -3.21
C LYS A 94 2.21 -0.33 -4.40
N ARG A 95 2.73 -0.11 -5.60
CA ARG A 95 2.29 -0.87 -6.76
C ARG A 95 2.67 -2.33 -6.61
N LEU A 96 1.71 -3.19 -6.91
CA LEU A 96 1.94 -4.62 -7.05
C LEU A 96 2.04 -4.95 -8.53
N PHE A 97 2.98 -5.83 -8.89
CA PHE A 97 3.22 -6.26 -10.25
C PHE A 97 3.05 -7.78 -10.37
N PHE A 98 2.56 -8.23 -11.51
CA PHE A 98 2.53 -9.67 -11.81
C PHE A 98 3.95 -10.22 -11.94
N ALA A 99 4.31 -11.21 -11.12
CA ALA A 99 5.69 -11.71 -11.00
C ALA A 99 5.91 -13.12 -11.55
N ILE A 100 4.83 -13.82 -11.98
CA ILE A 100 4.86 -15.29 -12.13
C ILE A 100 5.75 -15.80 -13.26
N ASN A 101 5.86 -15.09 -14.39
CA ASN A 101 6.59 -15.58 -15.56
C ASN A 101 8.10 -15.69 -15.32
N GLN A 102 8.68 -14.68 -14.67
CA GLN A 102 10.12 -14.69 -14.34
C GLN A 102 10.40 -15.64 -13.16
N ALA A 103 9.53 -15.69 -12.17
CA ALA A 103 9.65 -16.58 -11.03
C ALA A 103 9.62 -18.06 -11.45
N LYS A 104 8.77 -18.44 -12.41
CA LYS A 104 8.66 -19.79 -12.93
C LYS A 104 9.97 -20.25 -13.60
N ALA A 105 10.61 -19.39 -14.37
CA ALA A 105 11.90 -19.68 -15.00
C ALA A 105 13.04 -19.75 -13.97
N ALA A 106 13.10 -18.79 -13.05
CA ALA A 106 14.12 -18.71 -12.01
C ALA A 106 14.10 -19.89 -11.03
N SER A 107 12.90 -20.44 -10.74
CA SER A 107 12.73 -21.62 -9.86
C SER A 107 12.81 -22.96 -10.59
N CYS A 108 13.19 -22.99 -11.86
CA CYS A 108 13.31 -24.19 -12.68
C CYS A 108 12.01 -25.03 -12.81
N LEU A 109 10.86 -24.46 -12.49
CA LEU A 109 9.56 -25.15 -12.55
C LEU A 109 9.23 -25.67 -13.95
N THR A 110 9.70 -25.01 -14.99
CA THR A 110 9.49 -25.42 -16.38
C THR A 110 10.09 -26.81 -16.66
N LEU A 111 11.26 -27.09 -16.12
CA LEU A 111 11.93 -28.41 -16.28
C LEU A 111 11.13 -29.52 -15.59
N VAL A 112 10.58 -29.25 -14.41
CA VAL A 112 9.78 -30.21 -13.65
C VAL A 112 8.44 -30.51 -14.34
N GLN A 113 7.81 -29.49 -14.93
CA GLN A 113 6.54 -29.63 -15.64
C GLN A 113 6.66 -30.30 -17.01
N GLN A 114 7.76 -30.06 -17.72
CA GLN A 114 8.01 -30.55 -19.09
C GLN A 114 8.94 -31.77 -19.12
N GLY A 115 9.53 -32.14 -17.99
CA GLY A 115 10.41 -33.30 -17.88
C GLY A 115 9.67 -34.65 -17.98
N PRO A 116 10.42 -35.77 -17.93
CA PRO A 116 9.85 -37.11 -18.02
C PRO A 116 8.74 -37.41 -16.98
N GLU A 117 8.84 -36.79 -15.83
CA GLU A 117 7.88 -36.94 -14.74
C GLU A 117 6.58 -36.14 -14.97
N GLY A 118 6.62 -35.07 -15.77
CA GLY A 118 5.47 -34.25 -16.15
C GLY A 118 4.63 -33.78 -14.98
N LEU A 119 5.25 -33.32 -13.88
CA LEU A 119 4.56 -32.96 -12.66
C LEU A 119 3.71 -31.72 -12.84
N THR A 120 2.40 -31.91 -12.95
CA THR A 120 1.45 -30.83 -13.22
C THR A 120 0.59 -30.44 -12.00
N GLY A 121 0.80 -31.09 -10.85
CA GLY A 121 -0.04 -30.93 -9.67
C GLY A 121 -1.43 -31.55 -9.79
N ARG A 122 -1.63 -32.50 -10.71
CA ARG A 122 -2.92 -33.18 -10.86
C ARG A 122 -3.36 -33.81 -9.53
N GLY A 123 -4.57 -33.47 -9.07
CA GLY A 123 -5.14 -33.96 -7.81
C GLY A 123 -4.72 -33.12 -6.58
N VAL A 124 -3.92 -32.07 -6.76
CA VAL A 124 -3.54 -31.14 -5.69
C VAL A 124 -4.44 -29.91 -5.75
N LEU A 125 -5.05 -29.57 -4.61
CA LEU A 125 -5.86 -28.37 -4.42
C LEU A 125 -4.96 -27.29 -3.79
N VAL A 126 -4.84 -26.14 -4.46
CA VAL A 126 -4.06 -24.99 -3.97
C VAL A 126 -5.01 -23.83 -3.77
N GLY A 127 -5.06 -23.28 -2.56
CA GLY A 127 -5.77 -22.03 -2.27
C GLY A 127 -4.85 -20.84 -2.50
N ILE A 128 -5.28 -19.88 -3.31
CA ILE A 128 -4.57 -18.64 -3.58
C ILE A 128 -5.45 -17.49 -3.10
N LEU A 129 -4.94 -16.67 -2.17
CA LEU A 129 -5.54 -15.41 -1.78
C LEU A 129 -4.74 -14.30 -2.47
N ASP A 130 -5.38 -13.64 -3.41
CA ASP A 130 -4.76 -12.58 -4.21
C ASP A 130 -5.83 -11.57 -4.65
N SER A 131 -5.45 -10.57 -5.43
CA SER A 131 -6.34 -9.53 -5.97
C SER A 131 -7.35 -10.03 -7.01
N GLY A 132 -7.29 -11.29 -7.40
CA GLY A 132 -8.17 -11.92 -8.38
C GLY A 132 -7.41 -12.67 -9.48
N ILE A 133 -8.14 -13.17 -10.47
CA ILE A 133 -7.58 -13.84 -11.63
C ILE A 133 -7.84 -12.96 -12.86
N ASP A 134 -6.79 -12.68 -13.63
CA ASP A 134 -6.89 -12.03 -14.92
C ASP A 134 -7.27 -13.07 -15.98
N TYR A 135 -8.39 -12.83 -16.68
CA TYR A 135 -8.94 -13.74 -17.70
C TYR A 135 -8.66 -13.27 -19.14
N PHE A 136 -7.84 -12.23 -19.34
CA PHE A 136 -7.56 -11.66 -20.66
C PHE A 136 -6.30 -12.22 -21.30
#